data_c5df747f28b8d56fd145ecaea1787e78
#
_entry.id   c5df747f28b8d56fd145ecaea1787e78
#
_cell.length_a   1.000
_cell.length_b   1.000
_cell.length_c   1.000
_cell.angle_alpha   90.00
_cell.angle_beta   90.00
_cell.angle_gamma   90.00
#
_symmetry.space_group_name_H-M   'P 1'
#
loop_
_entity.id
_entity.type
_entity.pdbx_description
1 polymer ?
#
loop_
_entity_poly.entity_id
_entity_poly.type
_entity_poly.pdbx_seq_one_letter_code
_entity_poly.pdbx_strand_id
1 'polypeptide(L)'
;MPKHQLDPTKWVALYSDYLFNYTIARVNDRETAKDLVQEAFFSALKSMKNFKGEASERTWLISILKRKIIDYYRKSNSKKGQAEIRISYNSPKDDGDWLAERVADLDKTAEGKLENKELGDAIHECMSKLPEKQALVFRMKTIEGMDTETICNELKITPSNLWVIIHRARTAMAECLEQNWF
;
A
#
# COMPACT_ATOMS: atom_id res chain seq x y z
N MET A 1 -29.92 7.43 8.04
CA MET A 1 -28.88 6.41 8.24
C MET A 1 -28.39 6.50 9.68
N PRO A 2 -28.21 5.40 10.42
CA PRO A 2 -27.68 5.46 11.78
C PRO A 2 -26.28 6.08 11.75
N LYS A 3 -26.05 7.11 12.54
CA LYS A 3 -24.70 7.70 12.69
C LYS A 3 -23.85 6.71 13.49
N HIS A 4 -22.70 6.33 12.96
CA HIS A 4 -21.74 5.53 13.69
C HIS A 4 -21.20 6.31 14.89
N GLN A 5 -21.24 5.70 16.08
CA GLN A 5 -20.69 6.28 17.31
C GLN A 5 -19.31 5.69 17.57
N LEU A 6 -18.36 6.52 18.00
CA LEU A 6 -17.01 6.09 18.34
C LEU A 6 -16.94 5.59 19.78
N ASP A 7 -16.27 4.45 19.99
CA ASP A 7 -15.96 3.91 21.32
C ASP A 7 -14.44 3.68 21.48
N PRO A 8 -13.68 4.73 21.85
CA PRO A 8 -12.22 4.66 21.95
C PRO A 8 -11.70 3.63 22.93
N THR A 9 -12.51 3.27 23.94
CA THR A 9 -12.10 2.30 24.96
C THR A 9 -11.88 0.91 24.41
N LYS A 10 -12.52 0.59 23.28
CA LYS A 10 -12.45 -0.71 22.60
C LYS A 10 -11.50 -0.73 21.42
N TRP A 11 -10.98 0.40 20.97
CA TRP A 11 -10.19 0.46 19.72
C TRP A 11 -8.97 -0.45 19.72
N VAL A 12 -8.21 -0.44 20.80
CA VAL A 12 -7.01 -1.27 20.90
C VAL A 12 -7.37 -2.75 20.82
N ALA A 13 -8.38 -3.17 21.60
CA ALA A 13 -8.79 -4.58 21.62
C ALA A 13 -9.39 -5.07 20.30
N LEU A 14 -10.14 -4.21 19.59
CA LEU A 14 -10.86 -4.62 18.38
C LEU A 14 -10.06 -4.42 17.09
N TYR A 15 -9.16 -3.42 17.05
CA TYR A 15 -8.58 -2.98 15.79
C TYR A 15 -7.05 -3.04 15.76
N SER A 16 -6.33 -3.25 16.89
CA SER A 16 -4.86 -3.22 16.90
C SER A 16 -4.24 -4.24 15.95
N ASP A 17 -4.69 -5.49 15.99
CA ASP A 17 -4.14 -6.56 15.15
C ASP A 17 -4.42 -6.30 13.67
N TYR A 18 -5.62 -5.84 13.36
CA TYR A 18 -5.99 -5.50 11.99
C TYR A 18 -5.16 -4.33 11.44
N LEU A 19 -5.02 -3.25 12.22
CA LEU A 19 -4.21 -2.08 11.83
C LEU A 19 -2.73 -2.44 11.75
N PHE A 20 -2.25 -3.29 12.65
CA PHE A 20 -0.87 -3.78 12.63
C PHE A 20 -0.58 -4.61 11.36
N ASN A 21 -1.44 -5.59 11.05
CA ASN A 21 -1.29 -6.41 9.85
C ASN A 21 -1.36 -5.56 8.57
N TYR A 22 -2.23 -4.55 8.55
CA TYR A 22 -2.30 -3.59 7.46
C TYR A 22 -1.00 -2.79 7.31
N THR A 23 -0.36 -2.40 8.42
CA THR A 23 0.85 -1.57 8.43
C THR A 23 2.10 -2.38 8.13
N ILE A 24 2.28 -3.55 8.75
CA ILE A 24 3.49 -4.38 8.56
C ILE A 24 3.65 -4.82 7.11
N ALA A 25 2.53 -5.12 6.44
CA ALA A 25 2.53 -5.42 5.02
C ALA A 25 2.99 -4.24 4.13
N ARG A 26 3.13 -3.04 4.67
CA ARG A 26 3.50 -1.80 3.93
C ARG A 26 4.85 -1.23 4.31
N VAL A 27 5.26 -1.31 5.57
CA VAL A 27 6.51 -0.70 6.03
C VAL A 27 7.65 -1.70 6.23
N ASN A 28 7.36 -3.00 6.21
CA ASN A 28 8.33 -4.11 6.27
C ASN A 28 9.24 -4.11 7.54
N ASP A 29 8.93 -3.26 8.51
CA ASP A 29 9.61 -3.16 9.79
C ASP A 29 8.62 -3.20 10.95
N ARG A 30 8.81 -4.14 11.86
CA ARG A 30 7.87 -4.45 12.94
C ARG A 30 7.72 -3.31 13.95
N GLU A 31 8.81 -2.67 14.32
CA GLU A 31 8.79 -1.57 15.29
C GLU A 31 8.15 -0.33 14.68
N THR A 32 8.54 0.03 13.46
CA THR A 32 7.88 1.12 12.73
C THR A 32 6.38 0.86 12.55
N ALA A 33 5.97 -0.39 12.28
CA ALA A 33 4.55 -0.71 12.15
C ALA A 33 3.78 -0.48 13.45
N LYS A 34 4.35 -0.87 14.61
CA LYS A 34 3.75 -0.61 15.92
C LYS A 34 3.63 0.89 16.21
N ASP A 35 4.69 1.64 15.96
CA ASP A 35 4.72 3.09 16.19
C ASP A 35 3.66 3.81 15.36
N LEU A 36 3.54 3.46 14.07
CA LEU A 36 2.52 4.05 13.18
C LEU A 36 1.09 3.74 13.63
N VAL A 37 0.84 2.53 14.13
CA VAL A 37 -0.47 2.15 14.69
C VAL A 37 -0.77 2.95 15.95
N GLN A 38 0.20 3.10 16.86
CA GLN A 38 0.04 3.92 18.07
C GLN A 38 -0.21 5.40 17.71
N GLU A 39 0.57 5.94 16.76
CA GLU A 39 0.36 7.31 16.25
C GLU A 39 -1.01 7.49 15.60
N ALA A 40 -1.53 6.47 14.91
CA ALA A 40 -2.86 6.50 14.32
C ALA A 40 -3.95 6.56 15.39
N PHE A 41 -3.89 5.72 16.43
CA PHE A 41 -4.82 5.78 17.54
C PHE A 41 -4.77 7.13 18.27
N PHE A 42 -3.56 7.65 18.53
CA PHE A 42 -3.42 8.96 19.17
C PHE A 42 -3.99 10.10 18.33
N SER A 43 -3.78 10.05 17.02
CA SER A 43 -4.37 11.04 16.10
C SER A 43 -5.88 10.91 16.00
N ALA A 44 -6.40 9.67 16.05
CA ALA A 44 -7.82 9.40 16.10
C ALA A 44 -8.47 10.01 17.36
N LEU A 45 -7.87 9.79 18.53
CA LEU A 45 -8.36 10.39 19.79
C LEU A 45 -8.42 11.93 19.70
N LYS A 46 -7.41 12.57 19.15
CA LYS A 46 -7.39 14.03 18.95
C LYS A 46 -8.47 14.54 18.00
N SER A 47 -8.78 13.74 16.97
CA SER A 47 -9.71 14.14 15.89
C SER A 47 -11.14 13.63 16.05
N MET A 48 -11.47 12.95 17.15
CA MET A 48 -12.81 12.41 17.42
C MET A 48 -13.93 13.42 17.26
N LYS A 49 -13.68 14.67 17.67
CA LYS A 49 -14.69 15.75 17.58
C LYS A 49 -15.07 16.08 16.13
N ASN A 50 -14.21 15.73 15.17
CA ASN A 50 -14.42 15.99 13.74
C ASN A 50 -15.04 14.80 13.01
N PHE A 51 -15.32 13.71 13.70
CA PHE A 51 -15.94 12.52 13.11
C PHE A 51 -17.40 12.78 12.78
N LYS A 52 -17.76 12.66 11.52
CA LYS A 52 -19.13 12.96 11.04
C LYS A 52 -20.10 11.77 11.15
N GLY A 53 -19.60 10.57 11.47
CA GLY A 53 -20.43 9.35 11.54
C GLY A 53 -20.80 8.75 10.17
N GLU A 54 -20.16 9.20 9.09
CA GLU A 54 -20.44 8.77 7.71
C GLU A 54 -19.77 7.43 7.36
N ALA A 55 -18.78 7.02 8.14
CA ALA A 55 -18.03 5.77 7.96
C ALA A 55 -17.98 4.95 9.24
N SER A 56 -17.70 3.64 9.14
CA SER A 56 -17.45 2.81 10.32
C SER A 56 -16.17 3.26 11.05
N GLU A 57 -16.08 2.99 12.36
CA GLU A 57 -14.87 3.25 13.15
C GLU A 57 -13.61 2.65 12.48
N ARG A 58 -13.71 1.40 12.04
CA ARG A 58 -12.64 0.70 11.36
C ARG A 58 -12.16 1.44 10.10
N THR A 59 -13.10 1.86 9.25
CA THR A 59 -12.80 2.60 8.02
C THR A 59 -12.13 3.94 8.32
N TRP A 60 -12.63 4.63 9.34
CA TRP A 60 -12.08 5.91 9.76
C TRP A 60 -10.66 5.78 10.35
N LEU A 61 -10.42 4.79 11.22
CA LEU A 61 -9.10 4.51 11.78
C LEU A 61 -8.08 4.17 10.69
N ILE A 62 -8.47 3.34 9.70
CA ILE A 62 -7.62 3.03 8.55
C ILE A 62 -7.29 4.28 7.74
N SER A 63 -8.23 5.19 7.54
CA SER A 63 -7.97 6.42 6.80
C SER A 63 -6.90 7.30 7.48
N ILE A 64 -6.91 7.34 8.81
CA ILE A 64 -5.88 8.03 9.61
C ILE A 64 -4.54 7.30 9.49
N LEU A 65 -4.54 5.98 9.63
CA LEU A 65 -3.33 5.16 9.52
C LEU A 65 -2.67 5.27 8.13
N LYS A 66 -3.45 5.25 7.05
CA LYS A 66 -2.94 5.47 5.68
C LYS A 66 -2.14 6.77 5.58
N ARG A 67 -2.66 7.88 6.12
CA ARG A 67 -1.95 9.17 6.14
C ARG A 67 -0.65 9.08 6.93
N LYS A 68 -0.62 8.38 8.06
CA LYS A 68 0.60 8.18 8.86
C LYS A 68 1.67 7.39 8.09
N ILE A 69 1.28 6.35 7.39
CA ILE A 69 2.18 5.58 6.53
C ILE A 69 2.77 6.47 5.41
N ILE A 70 1.93 7.27 4.76
CA ILE A 70 2.37 8.21 3.72
C ILE A 70 3.35 9.24 4.29
N ASP A 71 3.06 9.82 5.46
CA ASP A 71 3.93 10.80 6.11
C ASP A 71 5.27 10.18 6.53
N TYR A 72 5.28 8.92 6.97
CA TYR A 72 6.50 8.17 7.23
C TYR A 72 7.39 8.10 5.98
N TYR A 73 6.82 7.70 4.84
CA TYR A 73 7.57 7.61 3.59
C TYR A 73 8.01 8.98 3.06
N ARG A 74 7.23 10.02 3.23
CA ARG A 74 7.64 11.40 2.89
C ARG A 74 8.88 11.82 3.69
N LYS A 75 8.90 11.55 4.99
CA LYS A 75 10.04 11.86 5.86
C LYS A 75 11.28 11.05 5.49
N SER A 76 11.12 9.75 5.26
CA SER A 76 12.20 8.86 4.83
C SER A 76 12.80 9.31 3.49
N ASN A 77 11.96 9.66 2.51
CA ASN A 77 12.39 10.14 1.21
C ASN A 77 13.07 11.52 1.27
N SER A 78 12.64 12.43 2.14
CA SER A 78 13.26 13.76 2.26
C SER A 78 14.68 13.70 2.79
N LYS A 79 15.01 12.71 3.62
CA LYS A 79 16.37 12.48 4.13
C LYS A 79 17.30 11.81 3.11
N LYS A 80 16.76 11.04 2.17
CA LYS A 80 17.51 10.35 1.09
C LYS A 80 17.50 11.12 -0.25
N GLY A 81 16.72 12.18 -0.35
CA GLY A 81 16.29 12.78 -1.63
C GLY A 81 17.25 13.76 -2.29
N GLN A 82 18.54 13.83 -1.90
CA GLN A 82 19.52 14.70 -2.60
C GLN A 82 20.28 14.02 -3.76
N ALA A 83 20.01 12.77 -4.07
CA ALA A 83 20.66 12.03 -5.16
C ALA A 83 19.64 11.54 -6.21
N GLU A 84 18.76 12.40 -6.71
CA GLU A 84 17.93 12.07 -7.88
C GLU A 84 18.68 12.45 -9.16
N ILE A 85 19.27 11.44 -9.81
CA ILE A 85 19.74 11.54 -11.19
C ILE A 85 18.52 11.80 -12.08
N ARG A 86 18.51 12.96 -12.75
CA ARG A 86 17.54 13.27 -13.81
C ARG A 86 17.78 12.36 -15.01
N ILE A 87 17.06 11.25 -15.06
CA ILE A 87 17.02 10.43 -16.27
C ILE A 87 15.83 10.94 -17.09
N SER A 88 16.13 11.51 -18.25
CA SER A 88 15.11 11.82 -19.26
C SER A 88 14.54 10.51 -19.79
N TYR A 89 13.28 10.24 -19.52
CA TYR A 89 12.61 9.02 -19.95
C TYR A 89 11.46 9.37 -20.92
N ASN A 90 11.57 8.85 -22.14
CA ASN A 90 10.43 8.82 -23.06
C ASN A 90 9.39 7.85 -22.48
N SER A 91 8.17 8.33 -22.28
CA SER A 91 7.07 7.51 -21.76
C SER A 91 6.94 6.21 -22.56
N PRO A 92 7.05 5.05 -21.90
CA PRO A 92 6.63 3.81 -22.52
C PRO A 92 5.11 3.85 -22.72
N LYS A 93 4.64 3.36 -23.83
CA LYS A 93 3.23 3.07 -24.05
C LYS A 93 2.76 2.15 -22.94
N ASP A 94 1.55 2.40 -22.45
CA ASP A 94 0.84 1.60 -21.47
C ASP A 94 0.78 0.14 -21.95
N ASP A 95 1.77 -0.65 -21.53
CA ASP A 95 1.72 -2.10 -21.71
C ASP A 95 0.71 -2.61 -20.68
N GLY A 96 -0.45 -3.03 -21.18
CA GLY A 96 -1.63 -3.42 -20.42
C GLY A 96 -1.34 -4.24 -19.15
N ASP A 97 -2.27 -4.22 -18.24
CA ASP A 97 -2.17 -4.84 -16.91
C ASP A 97 -2.00 -6.38 -17.01
N TRP A 98 -0.76 -6.80 -17.34
CA TRP A 98 -0.38 -8.20 -17.55
C TRP A 98 -0.65 -9.10 -16.34
N LEU A 99 -0.71 -8.50 -15.13
CA LEU A 99 -1.02 -9.21 -13.90
C LEU A 99 -2.53 -9.48 -13.79
N ALA A 100 -3.36 -8.50 -14.16
CA ALA A 100 -4.82 -8.65 -14.12
C ALA A 100 -5.31 -9.68 -15.16
N GLU A 101 -4.66 -9.73 -16.31
CA GLU A 101 -5.02 -10.68 -17.38
C GLU A 101 -4.74 -12.14 -17.01
N ARG A 102 -3.65 -12.41 -16.26
CA ARG A 102 -3.31 -13.75 -15.78
C ARG A 102 -4.13 -14.20 -14.56
N VAL A 103 -4.53 -13.27 -13.68
CA VAL A 103 -5.33 -13.59 -12.48
C VAL A 103 -6.80 -13.85 -12.82
N ALA A 104 -7.33 -13.26 -13.88
CA ALA A 104 -8.74 -13.42 -14.27
C ALA A 104 -9.12 -14.85 -14.71
N ASP A 105 -8.16 -15.68 -15.09
CA ASP A 105 -8.42 -17.06 -15.61
C ASP A 105 -8.46 -18.14 -14.50
N LEU A 106 -7.98 -17.86 -13.28
CA LEU A 106 -7.78 -18.86 -12.22
C LEU A 106 -8.98 -19.06 -11.28
N ASP A 107 -10.06 -18.33 -11.43
CA ASP A 107 -11.09 -18.19 -10.36
C ASP A 107 -12.22 -19.24 -10.39
N LYS A 108 -12.13 -20.33 -11.19
CA LYS A 108 -13.31 -21.18 -11.47
C LYS A 108 -13.32 -22.56 -10.82
N THR A 109 -12.25 -23.04 -10.17
CA THR A 109 -12.18 -24.39 -9.57
C THR A 109 -11.61 -24.39 -8.14
N ALA A 110 -11.81 -25.52 -7.40
CA ALA A 110 -11.23 -25.68 -6.07
C ALA A 110 -9.68 -25.71 -6.12
N GLU A 111 -9.10 -26.26 -7.19
CA GLU A 111 -7.68 -26.21 -7.51
C GLU A 111 -7.23 -24.76 -7.75
N GLY A 112 -7.98 -23.98 -8.53
CA GLY A 112 -7.71 -22.56 -8.76
C GLY A 112 -7.72 -21.69 -7.49
N LYS A 113 -8.47 -22.08 -6.45
CA LYS A 113 -8.43 -21.38 -5.16
C LYS A 113 -7.14 -21.64 -4.37
N LEU A 114 -6.58 -22.85 -4.47
CA LEU A 114 -5.30 -23.18 -3.86
C LEU A 114 -4.15 -22.51 -4.60
N GLU A 115 -4.15 -22.58 -5.93
CA GLU A 115 -3.18 -21.89 -6.79
C GLU A 115 -3.24 -20.38 -6.62
N ASN A 116 -4.42 -19.78 -6.46
CA ASN A 116 -4.59 -18.35 -6.16
C ASN A 116 -4.02 -17.97 -4.81
N LYS A 117 -4.09 -18.84 -3.80
CA LYS A 117 -3.49 -18.59 -2.50
C LYS A 117 -1.95 -18.63 -2.60
N GLU A 118 -1.42 -19.67 -3.23
CA GLU A 118 0.03 -19.81 -3.42
C GLU A 118 0.61 -18.70 -4.29
N LEU A 119 -0.09 -18.29 -5.35
CA LEU A 119 0.26 -17.13 -6.17
C LEU A 119 0.22 -15.84 -5.34
N GLY A 120 -0.78 -15.69 -4.47
CA GLY A 120 -0.89 -14.55 -3.54
C GLY A 120 0.31 -14.47 -2.58
N ASP A 121 0.72 -15.62 -2.04
CA ASP A 121 1.88 -15.73 -1.16
C ASP A 121 3.19 -15.42 -1.92
N ALA A 122 3.35 -15.92 -3.15
CA ALA A 122 4.49 -15.63 -4.02
C ALA A 122 4.56 -14.13 -4.38
N ILE A 123 3.44 -13.51 -4.73
CA ILE A 123 3.36 -12.06 -4.98
C ILE A 123 3.77 -11.28 -3.74
N HIS A 124 3.30 -11.69 -2.57
CA HIS A 124 3.63 -11.02 -1.31
C HIS A 124 5.13 -11.13 -0.99
N GLU A 125 5.71 -12.32 -1.19
CA GLU A 125 7.14 -12.54 -1.02
C GLU A 125 7.96 -11.68 -1.98
N CYS A 126 7.62 -11.66 -3.27
CA CYS A 126 8.30 -10.84 -4.27
C CYS A 126 8.16 -9.34 -3.97
N MET A 127 7.01 -8.90 -3.50
CA MET A 127 6.83 -7.51 -3.07
C MET A 127 7.72 -7.14 -1.88
N SER A 128 7.97 -8.08 -0.96
CA SER A 128 8.84 -7.84 0.20
C SER A 128 10.31 -7.63 -0.18
N LYS A 129 10.73 -8.14 -1.34
CA LYS A 129 12.09 -7.97 -1.90
C LYS A 129 12.28 -6.63 -2.63
N LEU A 130 11.19 -5.92 -2.95
CA LEU A 130 11.28 -4.61 -3.59
C LEU A 130 11.81 -3.53 -2.63
N PRO A 131 12.56 -2.52 -3.14
CA PRO A 131 12.81 -1.31 -2.37
C PRO A 131 11.50 -0.70 -1.88
N GLU A 132 11.47 -0.21 -0.63
CA GLU A 132 10.26 0.27 0.05
C GLU A 132 9.41 1.24 -0.79
N LYS A 133 10.07 2.20 -1.48
CA LYS A 133 9.38 3.17 -2.34
C LYS A 133 8.70 2.50 -3.53
N GLN A 134 9.33 1.49 -4.12
CA GLN A 134 8.78 0.75 -5.25
C GLN A 134 7.60 -0.11 -4.81
N ALA A 135 7.73 -0.82 -3.69
CA ALA A 135 6.66 -1.63 -3.12
C ALA A 135 5.44 -0.78 -2.77
N LEU A 136 5.65 0.41 -2.16
CA LEU A 136 4.57 1.33 -1.82
C LEU A 136 3.82 1.81 -3.07
N VAL A 137 4.55 2.35 -4.06
CA VAL A 137 3.95 2.90 -5.28
C VAL A 137 3.25 1.80 -6.08
N PHE A 138 3.87 0.62 -6.20
CA PHE A 138 3.26 -0.53 -6.87
C PHE A 138 1.94 -0.93 -6.21
N ARG A 139 1.92 -1.01 -4.89
CA ARG A 139 0.71 -1.33 -4.12
C ARG A 139 -0.39 -0.29 -4.32
N MET A 140 -0.06 1.00 -4.18
CA MET A 140 -1.03 2.09 -4.36
C MET A 140 -1.64 2.06 -5.77
N LYS A 141 -0.83 1.83 -6.80
CA LYS A 141 -1.31 1.84 -8.19
C LYS A 141 -2.01 0.55 -8.59
N THR A 142 -1.42 -0.61 -8.27
CA THR A 142 -1.89 -1.91 -8.79
C THR A 142 -2.90 -2.58 -7.88
N ILE A 143 -2.69 -2.55 -6.55
CA ILE A 143 -3.56 -3.26 -5.60
C ILE A 143 -4.70 -2.36 -5.09
N GLU A 144 -4.40 -1.09 -4.79
CA GLU A 144 -5.39 -0.14 -4.25
C GLU A 144 -6.11 0.64 -5.37
N GLY A 145 -5.66 0.51 -6.64
CA GLY A 145 -6.28 1.13 -7.81
C GLY A 145 -6.29 2.67 -7.79
N MET A 146 -5.34 3.28 -7.04
CA MET A 146 -5.30 4.74 -6.91
C MET A 146 -4.93 5.39 -8.23
N ASP A 147 -5.53 6.54 -8.52
CA ASP A 147 -5.19 7.32 -9.70
C ASP A 147 -3.80 7.97 -9.60
N THR A 148 -3.20 8.25 -10.77
CA THR A 148 -1.86 8.80 -10.88
C THR A 148 -1.72 10.15 -10.17
N GLU A 149 -2.71 11.01 -10.29
CA GLU A 149 -2.70 12.35 -9.70
C GLU A 149 -2.69 12.28 -8.18
N THR A 150 -3.55 11.44 -7.60
CA THR A 150 -3.61 11.20 -6.16
C THR A 150 -2.28 10.68 -5.63
N ILE A 151 -1.67 9.67 -6.26
CA ILE A 151 -0.37 9.14 -5.85
C ILE A 151 0.72 10.21 -5.92
N CYS A 152 0.77 10.98 -7.01
CA CYS A 152 1.74 12.07 -7.18
C CYS A 152 1.61 13.13 -6.10
N ASN A 153 0.38 13.55 -5.79
CA ASN A 153 0.10 14.55 -4.77
C ASN A 153 0.44 14.02 -3.36
N GLU A 154 0.07 12.77 -3.08
CA GLU A 154 0.31 12.12 -1.79
C GLU A 154 1.80 11.92 -1.51
N LEU A 155 2.58 11.46 -2.49
CA LEU A 155 4.00 11.17 -2.34
C LEU A 155 4.91 12.35 -2.73
N LYS A 156 4.35 13.46 -3.23
CA LYS A 156 5.08 14.64 -3.74
C LYS A 156 6.12 14.25 -4.80
N ILE A 157 5.69 13.42 -5.75
CA ILE A 157 6.52 13.01 -6.89
C ILE A 157 5.87 13.47 -8.20
N THR A 158 6.68 13.61 -9.24
CA THR A 158 6.17 13.92 -10.58
C THR A 158 5.56 12.69 -11.24
N PRO A 159 4.60 12.85 -12.18
CA PRO A 159 4.06 11.73 -12.96
C PRO A 159 5.15 10.91 -13.68
N SER A 160 6.15 11.59 -14.25
CA SER A 160 7.28 10.90 -14.89
C SER A 160 8.06 10.01 -13.92
N ASN A 161 8.31 10.50 -12.69
CA ASN A 161 8.99 9.71 -11.66
C ASN A 161 8.11 8.53 -11.20
N LEU A 162 6.80 8.74 -11.07
CA LEU A 162 5.86 7.66 -10.75
C LEU A 162 5.96 6.52 -11.76
N TRP A 163 5.92 6.83 -13.05
CA TRP A 163 6.00 5.81 -14.11
C TRP A 163 7.34 5.06 -14.10
N VAL A 164 8.45 5.73 -13.85
CA VAL A 164 9.75 5.09 -13.69
C VAL A 164 9.76 4.10 -12.52
N ILE A 165 9.17 4.50 -11.39
CA ILE A 165 9.08 3.64 -10.20
C ILE A 165 8.21 2.42 -10.48
N ILE A 166 7.04 2.60 -11.10
CA ILE A 166 6.13 1.51 -11.46
C ILE A 166 6.79 0.54 -12.43
N HIS A 167 7.45 1.06 -13.48
CA HIS A 167 8.15 0.21 -14.45
C HIS A 167 9.23 -0.65 -13.78
N ARG A 168 10.08 -0.05 -12.94
CA ARG A 168 11.10 -0.80 -12.18
C ARG A 168 10.49 -1.84 -11.26
N ALA A 169 9.41 -1.49 -10.57
CA ALA A 169 8.71 -2.42 -9.70
C ALA A 169 8.12 -3.60 -10.49
N ARG A 170 7.48 -3.34 -11.63
CA ARG A 170 6.93 -4.39 -12.51
C ARG A 170 8.01 -5.33 -13.03
N THR A 171 9.14 -4.80 -13.51
CA THR A 171 10.26 -5.62 -13.97
C THR A 171 10.80 -6.53 -12.85
N ALA A 172 11.08 -5.97 -11.68
CA ALA A 172 11.59 -6.75 -10.56
C ALA A 172 10.56 -7.79 -10.05
N MET A 173 9.26 -7.48 -10.07
CA MET A 173 8.19 -8.42 -9.74
C MET A 173 8.12 -9.55 -10.76
N ALA A 174 8.22 -9.26 -12.06
CA ALA A 174 8.21 -10.27 -13.12
C ALA A 174 9.39 -11.22 -12.98
N GLU A 175 10.61 -10.71 -12.84
CA GLU A 175 11.83 -11.50 -12.63
C GLU A 175 11.73 -12.38 -11.38
N CYS A 176 11.19 -11.85 -10.28
CA CYS A 176 11.03 -12.62 -9.05
C CYS A 176 9.98 -13.73 -9.20
N LEU A 177 8.85 -13.45 -9.84
CA LEU A 177 7.79 -14.44 -10.04
C LEU A 177 8.21 -15.53 -11.04
N GLU A 178 8.98 -15.19 -12.08
CA GLU A 178 9.55 -16.18 -12.99
C GLU A 178 10.48 -17.17 -12.28
N GLN A 179 11.21 -16.71 -11.27
CA GLN A 179 12.13 -17.55 -10.49
C GLN A 179 11.44 -18.40 -9.41
N ASN A 180 10.33 -17.96 -8.89
CA ASN A 180 9.72 -18.58 -7.71
C ASN A 180 8.35 -19.22 -7.98
N TRP A 181 7.73 -18.94 -9.13
CA TRP A 181 6.39 -19.42 -9.45
C TRP A 181 6.30 -20.18 -10.79
N PHE A 182 7.03 -19.77 -11.81
CA PHE A 182 7.05 -20.40 -13.14
C PHE A 182 8.32 -21.21 -13.37
#